data_86c2ebd3292717b40f49a270f7bfdd34
#
_entry.id   86c2ebd3292717b40f49a270f7bfdd34
#
_cell.length_a   1.000
_cell.length_b   1.000
_cell.length_c   1.000
_cell.angle_alpha   90.00
_cell.angle_beta   90.00
_cell.angle_gamma   90.00
#
_symmetry.space_group_name_H-M   'P 1'
#
loop_
_entity.id
_entity.type
_entity.pdbx_description
1 polymer ?
#
loop_
_entity_poly.entity_id
_entity_poly.type
_entity_poly.pdbx_seq_one_letter_code
_entity_poly.pdbx_strand_id
1 'polypeptide(L)'
;MARQKLTGIYIPVVTPFNEDESINFAAIDEVAKFLAENGVDGIIPSGSTGEMIAMTKEEQMAVNKAYIQAGHKYGIKVVASTGAYRTGDVIEMSKAAEADGADGVMVVTPWYMGPNKEELYHHYKAIHDSIDISLMMYHNPYYSTVLLDDRFIAKMYNEGCIDAIKERQADVFRQQNLRRLTDDNFAIFYGYDVCPVETQSTWSDGWVVGTGNLFPKENSTIYKLAKAGKLKEAMKAQEELMW
;
A
#
# COMPACT_ATOMS: atom_id res chain seq x y z
N MET A 1 -1.36 -21.60 -6.58
CA MET A 1 -0.77 -21.55 -5.21
C MET A 1 -1.46 -20.41 -4.47
N ALA A 2 -1.56 -20.45 -3.14
CA ALA A 2 -2.09 -19.29 -2.39
C ALA A 2 -1.11 -18.11 -2.55
N ARG A 3 -1.66 -16.91 -2.79
CA ARG A 3 -0.85 -15.68 -2.89
C ARG A 3 -0.24 -15.34 -1.55
N GLN A 4 0.94 -14.70 -1.57
CA GLN A 4 1.64 -14.36 -0.33
C GLN A 4 0.87 -13.30 0.46
N LYS A 5 0.59 -13.57 1.74
CA LYS A 5 0.05 -12.54 2.64
C LYS A 5 1.09 -11.44 2.89
N LEU A 6 0.70 -10.21 2.67
CA LEU A 6 1.52 -9.03 2.95
C LEU A 6 1.40 -8.65 4.43
N THR A 7 2.51 -8.30 5.07
CA THR A 7 2.57 -7.86 6.48
C THR A 7 3.74 -6.91 6.67
N GLY A 8 3.70 -6.06 7.69
CA GLY A 8 4.82 -5.17 8.02
C GLY A 8 4.51 -3.69 7.84
N ILE A 9 5.54 -2.86 7.99
CA ILE A 9 5.44 -1.42 7.74
C ILE A 9 5.91 -1.11 6.31
N TYR A 10 5.05 -0.44 5.53
CA TYR A 10 5.31 -0.06 4.15
C TYR A 10 5.27 1.45 3.99
N ILE A 11 6.24 1.98 3.24
CA ILE A 11 6.30 3.41 2.95
C ILE A 11 5.82 3.66 1.52
N PRO A 12 4.78 4.48 1.32
CA PRO A 12 4.44 4.98 0.00
C PRO A 12 5.51 6.00 -0.39
N VAL A 13 6.46 5.55 -1.22
CA VAL A 13 7.67 6.31 -1.52
C VAL A 13 7.42 7.46 -2.50
N VAL A 14 8.22 8.51 -2.36
CA VAL A 14 8.30 9.61 -3.33
C VAL A 14 8.89 9.14 -4.65
N THR A 15 8.61 9.84 -5.74
CA THR A 15 9.34 9.72 -7.00
C THR A 15 10.35 10.87 -7.07
N PRO A 16 11.66 10.60 -7.05
CA PRO A 16 12.65 11.65 -7.23
C PRO A 16 12.64 12.19 -8.67
N PHE A 17 12.57 13.51 -8.82
CA PHE A 17 12.67 14.20 -10.11
C PHE A 17 13.92 15.06 -10.16
N ASN A 18 14.43 15.29 -11.37
CA ASN A 18 15.45 16.27 -11.66
C ASN A 18 14.82 17.67 -11.85
N GLU A 19 15.63 18.72 -11.96
CA GLU A 19 15.13 20.10 -12.17
C GLU A 19 14.39 20.28 -13.51
N ASP A 20 14.64 19.42 -14.49
CA ASP A 20 13.96 19.39 -15.79
C ASP A 20 12.71 18.50 -15.79
N GLU A 21 12.22 18.11 -14.62
CA GLU A 21 11.07 17.23 -14.40
C GLU A 21 11.24 15.78 -14.87
N SER A 22 12.42 15.39 -15.35
CA SER A 22 12.71 13.98 -15.65
C SER A 22 12.91 13.16 -14.36
N ILE A 23 12.64 11.85 -14.43
CA ILE A 23 12.79 10.96 -13.27
C ILE A 23 14.27 10.74 -12.94
N ASN A 24 14.64 10.94 -11.68
CA ASN A 24 15.98 10.69 -11.17
C ASN A 24 16.12 9.24 -10.68
N PHE A 25 16.39 8.32 -11.59
CA PHE A 25 16.52 6.89 -11.27
C PHE A 25 17.69 6.59 -10.32
N ALA A 26 18.75 7.39 -10.30
CA ALA A 26 19.86 7.19 -9.38
C ALA A 26 19.44 7.40 -7.92
N ALA A 27 18.61 8.40 -7.66
CA ALA A 27 18.10 8.68 -6.32
C ALA A 27 17.10 7.61 -5.81
N ILE A 28 16.46 6.85 -6.71
CA ILE A 28 15.58 5.73 -6.33
C ILE A 28 16.34 4.67 -5.51
N ASP A 29 17.55 4.32 -5.93
CA ASP A 29 18.39 3.34 -5.20
C ASP A 29 18.75 3.85 -3.79
N GLU A 30 19.06 5.15 -3.67
CA GLU A 30 19.37 5.79 -2.39
C GLU A 30 18.17 5.82 -1.44
N VAL A 31 16.99 6.14 -1.96
CA VAL A 31 15.73 6.12 -1.17
C VAL A 31 15.44 4.72 -0.66
N ALA A 32 15.51 3.70 -1.52
CA ALA A 32 15.25 2.32 -1.12
C ALA A 32 16.26 1.84 -0.05
N LYS A 33 17.55 2.17 -0.23
CA LYS A 33 18.61 1.89 0.75
C LYS A 33 18.32 2.55 2.09
N PHE A 34 18.03 3.86 2.09
CA PHE A 34 17.72 4.62 3.30
C PHE A 34 16.58 4.00 4.10
N LEU A 35 15.49 3.61 3.43
CA LEU A 35 14.35 2.99 4.07
C LEU A 35 14.67 1.60 4.65
N ALA A 36 15.38 0.77 3.90
CA ALA A 36 15.80 -0.55 4.34
C ALA A 36 16.71 -0.49 5.58
N GLU A 37 17.73 0.38 5.58
CA GLU A 37 18.65 0.57 6.70
C GLU A 37 17.95 1.07 7.98
N ASN A 38 16.77 1.70 7.85
CA ASN A 38 15.95 2.18 8.95
C ASN A 38 14.81 1.21 9.36
N GLY A 39 14.85 -0.02 8.86
CA GLY A 39 14.02 -1.12 9.34
C GLY A 39 12.59 -1.14 8.80
N VAL A 40 12.35 -0.55 7.64
CA VAL A 40 11.12 -0.65 6.87
C VAL A 40 11.02 -2.05 6.25
N ASP A 41 9.81 -2.64 6.26
CA ASP A 41 9.59 -3.99 5.72
C ASP A 41 9.26 -3.97 4.21
N GLY A 42 8.74 -2.84 3.71
CA GLY A 42 8.40 -2.72 2.30
C GLY A 42 8.14 -1.28 1.84
N ILE A 43 8.03 -1.12 0.53
CA ILE A 43 7.77 0.16 -0.13
C ILE A 43 6.64 0.05 -1.15
N ILE A 44 5.97 1.18 -1.41
CA ILE A 44 4.88 1.28 -2.39
C ILE A 44 5.20 2.44 -3.33
N PRO A 45 5.87 2.20 -4.47
CA PRO A 45 6.15 3.22 -5.48
C PRO A 45 4.92 3.60 -6.31
N SER A 46 4.99 4.71 -6.99
CA SER A 46 3.97 5.22 -7.93
C SER A 46 2.56 5.30 -7.36
N GLY A 47 2.45 5.55 -6.03
CA GLY A 47 1.18 5.88 -5.40
C GLY A 47 0.91 7.38 -5.39
N SER A 48 -0.06 7.84 -4.59
CA SER A 48 -0.37 9.28 -4.44
C SER A 48 0.85 10.08 -3.95
N THR A 49 1.61 9.54 -2.99
CA THR A 49 2.86 10.14 -2.49
C THR A 49 3.96 10.16 -3.56
N GLY A 50 3.97 9.15 -4.42
CA GLY A 50 4.91 9.07 -5.57
C GLY A 50 4.42 9.83 -6.80
N GLU A 51 3.43 10.73 -6.65
CA GLU A 51 2.95 11.64 -7.68
C GLU A 51 2.48 10.95 -8.98
N MET A 52 1.80 9.80 -8.82
CA MET A 52 1.34 8.98 -9.96
C MET A 52 0.58 9.76 -11.04
N ILE A 53 -0.17 10.79 -10.64
CA ILE A 53 -0.98 11.58 -11.58
C ILE A 53 -0.14 12.55 -12.43
N ALA A 54 1.10 12.83 -12.05
CA ALA A 54 2.04 13.68 -12.78
C ALA A 54 2.92 12.87 -13.76
N MET A 55 2.83 11.54 -13.75
CA MET A 55 3.61 10.65 -14.61
C MET A 55 2.75 10.02 -15.72
N THR A 56 3.34 9.79 -16.86
CA THR A 56 2.76 8.91 -17.89
C THR A 56 2.72 7.45 -17.39
N LYS A 57 1.94 6.61 -18.06
CA LYS A 57 1.88 5.17 -17.75
C LYS A 57 3.26 4.52 -17.87
N GLU A 58 4.01 4.87 -18.90
CA GLU A 58 5.36 4.37 -19.18
C GLU A 58 6.34 4.77 -18.06
N GLU A 59 6.27 6.01 -17.59
CA GLU A 59 7.08 6.48 -16.46
C GLU A 59 6.72 5.76 -15.16
N GLN A 60 5.42 5.57 -14.86
CA GLN A 60 5.00 4.81 -13.68
C GLN A 60 5.54 3.37 -13.72
N MET A 61 5.47 2.70 -14.87
CA MET A 61 6.02 1.36 -15.06
C MET A 61 7.55 1.36 -14.85
N ALA A 62 8.27 2.34 -15.37
CA ALA A 62 9.71 2.46 -15.21
C ALA A 62 10.12 2.73 -13.75
N VAL A 63 9.39 3.59 -13.03
CA VAL A 63 9.58 3.86 -11.59
C VAL A 63 9.31 2.61 -10.76
N ASN A 64 8.20 1.91 -11.03
CA ASN A 64 7.88 0.66 -10.36
C ASN A 64 9.00 -0.36 -10.54
N LYS A 65 9.48 -0.57 -11.76
CA LYS A 65 10.60 -1.47 -12.07
C LYS A 65 11.88 -1.10 -11.32
N ALA A 66 12.24 0.17 -11.30
CA ALA A 66 13.43 0.65 -10.60
C ALA A 66 13.34 0.40 -9.09
N TYR A 67 12.19 0.69 -8.47
CA TYR A 67 11.97 0.42 -7.05
C TYR A 67 11.88 -1.07 -6.73
N ILE A 68 11.34 -1.92 -7.61
CA ILE A 68 11.34 -3.38 -7.42
C ILE A 68 12.80 -3.88 -7.35
N GLN A 69 13.64 -3.47 -8.29
CA GLN A 69 15.05 -3.85 -8.31
C GLN A 69 15.81 -3.33 -7.07
N ALA A 70 15.61 -2.06 -6.72
CA ALA A 70 16.27 -1.45 -5.57
C ALA A 70 15.78 -2.05 -4.24
N GLY A 71 14.47 -2.24 -4.06
CA GLY A 71 13.91 -2.85 -2.86
C GLY A 71 14.45 -4.26 -2.60
N HIS A 72 14.43 -5.11 -3.61
CA HIS A 72 14.97 -6.47 -3.50
C HIS A 72 16.49 -6.50 -3.26
N LYS A 73 17.24 -5.57 -3.87
CA LYS A 73 18.69 -5.42 -3.60
C LYS A 73 18.97 -5.18 -2.11
N TYR A 74 18.10 -4.46 -1.41
CA TYR A 74 18.23 -4.14 0.01
C TYR A 74 17.36 -5.02 0.92
N GLY A 75 16.70 -6.04 0.39
CA GLY A 75 15.96 -7.05 1.14
C GLY A 75 14.60 -6.58 1.68
N ILE A 76 14.00 -5.53 1.11
CA ILE A 76 12.65 -5.07 1.44
C ILE A 76 11.66 -5.41 0.32
N LYS A 77 10.39 -5.63 0.67
CA LYS A 77 9.33 -5.96 -0.28
C LYS A 77 8.86 -4.75 -1.08
N VAL A 78 8.34 -5.00 -2.28
CA VAL A 78 7.80 -3.95 -3.14
C VAL A 78 6.38 -4.29 -3.59
N VAL A 79 5.42 -3.46 -3.21
CA VAL A 79 4.03 -3.50 -3.69
C VAL A 79 3.84 -2.35 -4.68
N ALA A 80 3.92 -2.65 -5.97
CA ALA A 80 3.85 -1.64 -7.02
C ALA A 80 2.45 -1.03 -7.12
N SER A 81 2.32 0.30 -7.11
CA SER A 81 1.03 0.94 -7.38
C SER A 81 0.77 0.97 -8.90
N THR A 82 -0.39 0.47 -9.30
CA THR A 82 -0.78 0.31 -10.71
C THR A 82 -2.15 0.91 -11.01
N GLY A 83 -2.64 1.80 -10.13
CA GLY A 83 -3.95 2.41 -10.28
C GLY A 83 -4.05 3.32 -11.50
N ALA A 84 -5.12 3.15 -12.28
CA ALA A 84 -5.48 3.98 -13.41
C ALA A 84 -7.01 4.04 -13.57
N TYR A 85 -7.51 4.89 -14.47
CA TYR A 85 -8.95 4.97 -14.75
C TYR A 85 -9.49 3.76 -15.52
N ARG A 86 -8.71 3.24 -16.46
CA ARG A 86 -9.13 2.13 -17.33
C ARG A 86 -8.65 0.81 -16.78
N THR A 87 -9.56 -0.14 -16.61
CA THR A 87 -9.24 -1.50 -16.14
C THR A 87 -8.15 -2.16 -16.98
N GLY A 88 -8.16 -1.97 -18.30
CA GLY A 88 -7.13 -2.50 -19.21
C GLY A 88 -5.73 -1.97 -18.92
N ASP A 89 -5.60 -0.68 -18.59
CA ASP A 89 -4.30 -0.08 -18.23
C ASP A 89 -3.80 -0.61 -16.88
N VAL A 90 -4.71 -0.76 -15.90
CA VAL A 90 -4.36 -1.37 -14.59
C VAL A 90 -3.86 -2.81 -14.77
N ILE A 91 -4.54 -3.60 -15.61
CA ILE A 91 -4.12 -4.99 -15.91
C ILE A 91 -2.74 -5.01 -16.58
N GLU A 92 -2.50 -4.15 -17.57
CA GLU A 92 -1.20 -4.04 -18.25
C GLU A 92 -0.08 -3.71 -17.27
N MET A 93 -0.26 -2.66 -16.46
CA MET A 93 0.72 -2.23 -15.45
C MET A 93 0.94 -3.29 -14.37
N SER A 94 -0.12 -3.97 -13.93
CA SER A 94 -0.03 -5.02 -12.90
C SER A 94 0.75 -6.24 -13.40
N LYS A 95 0.51 -6.67 -14.64
CA LYS A 95 1.28 -7.75 -15.29
C LYS A 95 2.75 -7.38 -15.48
N ALA A 96 3.03 -6.12 -15.84
CA ALA A 96 4.40 -5.65 -15.96
C ALA A 96 5.11 -5.65 -14.60
N ALA A 97 4.45 -5.18 -13.53
CA ALA A 97 5.00 -5.22 -12.18
C ALA A 97 5.26 -6.66 -11.71
N GLU A 98 4.34 -7.60 -11.97
CA GLU A 98 4.52 -9.01 -11.70
C GLU A 98 5.72 -9.61 -12.45
N ALA A 99 5.85 -9.31 -13.75
CA ALA A 99 6.97 -9.76 -14.57
C ALA A 99 8.33 -9.19 -14.12
N ASP A 100 8.33 -7.95 -13.58
CA ASP A 100 9.51 -7.33 -12.97
C ASP A 100 9.79 -7.85 -11.54
N GLY A 101 8.92 -8.70 -10.97
CA GLY A 101 9.12 -9.42 -9.70
C GLY A 101 8.50 -8.74 -8.48
N ALA A 102 7.52 -7.85 -8.62
CA ALA A 102 6.84 -7.24 -7.47
C ALA A 102 6.25 -8.30 -6.51
N ASP A 103 6.28 -8.02 -5.20
CA ASP A 103 5.67 -8.88 -4.16
C ASP A 103 4.13 -8.75 -4.13
N GLY A 104 3.60 -7.71 -4.75
CA GLY A 104 2.18 -7.44 -4.91
C GLY A 104 1.94 -6.17 -5.70
N VAL A 105 0.68 -5.88 -5.97
CA VAL A 105 0.25 -4.61 -6.56
C VAL A 105 -0.76 -3.90 -5.67
N MET A 106 -0.72 -2.58 -5.66
CA MET A 106 -1.73 -1.75 -5.00
C MET A 106 -2.54 -0.99 -6.05
N VAL A 107 -3.86 -1.14 -6.00
CA VAL A 107 -4.79 -0.47 -6.89
C VAL A 107 -5.69 0.45 -6.09
N VAL A 108 -5.62 1.76 -6.35
CA VAL A 108 -6.56 2.72 -5.79
C VAL A 108 -7.92 2.57 -6.48
N THR A 109 -9.00 2.68 -5.69
CA THR A 109 -10.35 2.77 -6.26
C THR A 109 -10.39 3.88 -7.30
N PRO A 110 -10.88 3.63 -8.53
CA PRO A 110 -10.96 4.67 -9.57
C PRO A 110 -11.66 5.93 -9.03
N TRP A 111 -11.07 7.06 -9.33
CA TRP A 111 -11.47 8.36 -8.80
C TRP A 111 -12.18 9.21 -9.85
N TYR A 112 -12.62 10.42 -9.53
CA TYR A 112 -13.30 11.39 -10.38
C TYR A 112 -14.73 11.01 -10.78
N MET A 113 -14.97 9.86 -11.41
CA MET A 113 -16.31 9.45 -11.88
C MET A 113 -17.15 8.70 -10.83
N GLY A 114 -16.53 8.28 -9.72
CA GLY A 114 -17.23 7.63 -8.61
C GLY A 114 -17.96 6.35 -9.02
N PRO A 115 -17.27 5.28 -9.44
CA PRO A 115 -17.89 4.04 -9.88
C PRO A 115 -18.75 3.41 -8.77
N ASN A 116 -19.83 2.73 -9.15
CA ASN A 116 -20.68 2.00 -8.21
C ASN A 116 -20.05 0.67 -7.78
N LYS A 117 -20.67 -0.02 -6.81
CA LYS A 117 -20.14 -1.27 -6.25
C LYS A 117 -20.03 -2.41 -7.28
N GLU A 118 -20.95 -2.51 -8.22
CA GLU A 118 -20.92 -3.54 -9.26
C GLU A 118 -19.77 -3.30 -10.25
N GLU A 119 -19.60 -2.06 -10.68
CA GLU A 119 -18.48 -1.66 -11.54
C GLU A 119 -17.13 -1.91 -10.85
N LEU A 120 -17.01 -1.58 -9.55
CA LEU A 120 -15.81 -1.87 -8.77
C LEU A 120 -15.54 -3.36 -8.62
N TYR A 121 -16.59 -4.15 -8.36
CA TYR A 121 -16.46 -5.60 -8.30
C TYR A 121 -15.85 -6.16 -9.58
N HIS A 122 -16.40 -5.80 -10.74
CA HIS A 122 -15.88 -6.26 -12.04
C HIS A 122 -14.47 -5.73 -12.32
N HIS A 123 -14.17 -4.49 -11.94
CA HIS A 123 -12.84 -3.89 -12.08
C HIS A 123 -11.78 -4.69 -11.32
N TYR A 124 -11.96 -4.87 -10.02
CA TYR A 124 -11.00 -5.60 -9.18
C TYR A 124 -10.94 -7.09 -9.53
N LYS A 125 -12.07 -7.72 -9.83
CA LYS A 125 -12.10 -9.13 -10.25
C LYS A 125 -11.30 -9.37 -11.52
N ALA A 126 -11.45 -8.52 -12.54
CA ALA A 126 -10.68 -8.63 -13.77
C ALA A 126 -9.18 -8.44 -13.56
N ILE A 127 -8.77 -7.52 -12.68
CA ILE A 127 -7.37 -7.32 -12.33
C ILE A 127 -6.83 -8.53 -11.58
N HIS A 128 -7.52 -8.96 -10.54
CA HIS A 128 -7.14 -10.11 -9.73
C HIS A 128 -6.98 -11.37 -10.59
N ASP A 129 -7.89 -11.66 -11.49
CA ASP A 129 -7.83 -12.84 -12.36
C ASP A 129 -6.71 -12.79 -13.41
N SER A 130 -6.08 -11.60 -13.58
CA SER A 130 -5.03 -11.40 -14.59
C SER A 130 -3.60 -11.56 -14.08
N ILE A 131 -3.40 -11.65 -12.76
CA ILE A 131 -2.08 -11.74 -12.08
C ILE A 131 -2.09 -12.85 -11.04
N ASP A 132 -0.91 -13.33 -10.61
CA ASP A 132 -0.75 -14.36 -9.59
C ASP A 132 -0.17 -13.82 -8.26
N ILE A 133 0.23 -12.54 -8.21
CA ILE A 133 0.70 -11.85 -7.00
C ILE A 133 -0.45 -11.18 -6.23
N SER A 134 -0.20 -10.81 -4.97
CA SER A 134 -1.21 -10.20 -4.09
C SER A 134 -1.73 -8.88 -4.64
N LEU A 135 -3.07 -8.72 -4.68
CA LEU A 135 -3.75 -7.48 -5.03
C LEU A 135 -4.24 -6.75 -3.77
N MET A 136 -3.64 -5.61 -3.48
CA MET A 136 -4.05 -4.71 -2.40
C MET A 136 -5.01 -3.63 -2.95
N MET A 137 -6.26 -3.64 -2.50
CA MET A 137 -7.16 -2.51 -2.72
C MET A 137 -6.70 -1.29 -1.89
N TYR A 138 -6.59 -0.13 -2.51
CA TYR A 138 -6.43 1.13 -1.78
C TYR A 138 -7.79 1.84 -1.66
N HIS A 139 -8.43 1.70 -0.51
CA HIS A 139 -9.67 2.39 -0.17
C HIS A 139 -9.36 3.77 0.41
N ASN A 140 -9.63 4.80 -0.38
CA ASN A 140 -9.43 6.19 0.00
C ASN A 140 -10.61 7.05 -0.46
N PRO A 141 -11.70 7.12 0.32
CA PRO A 141 -12.90 7.86 -0.07
C PRO A 141 -12.70 9.37 -0.20
N TYR A 142 -11.63 9.93 0.37
CA TYR A 142 -11.30 11.37 0.23
C TYR A 142 -10.91 11.73 -1.22
N TYR A 143 -10.22 10.82 -1.92
CA TYR A 143 -9.78 11.05 -3.30
C TYR A 143 -10.67 10.36 -4.33
N SER A 144 -11.13 9.14 -4.03
CA SER A 144 -11.97 8.38 -4.96
C SER A 144 -13.44 8.78 -4.92
N THR A 145 -13.87 9.55 -3.89
CA THR A 145 -15.29 9.89 -3.64
C THR A 145 -16.22 8.67 -3.43
N VAL A 146 -15.65 7.46 -3.37
CA VAL A 146 -16.39 6.21 -3.20
C VAL A 146 -16.14 5.66 -1.80
N LEU A 147 -17.18 5.65 -0.98
CA LEU A 147 -17.19 5.04 0.35
C LEU A 147 -17.75 3.61 0.26
N LEU A 148 -16.92 2.63 0.57
CA LEU A 148 -17.32 1.22 0.61
C LEU A 148 -17.57 0.80 2.07
N ASP A 149 -18.67 0.09 2.30
CA ASP A 149 -18.94 -0.52 3.61
C ASP A 149 -18.14 -1.81 3.81
N ASP A 150 -17.98 -2.21 5.08
CA ASP A 150 -17.17 -3.35 5.48
C ASP A 150 -17.66 -4.67 4.87
N ARG A 151 -18.98 -4.83 4.70
CA ARG A 151 -19.57 -6.04 4.12
C ARG A 151 -19.23 -6.18 2.64
N PHE A 152 -19.22 -5.07 1.91
CA PHE A 152 -18.83 -5.09 0.50
C PHE A 152 -17.35 -5.40 0.33
N ILE A 153 -16.45 -4.81 1.16
CA ILE A 153 -15.02 -5.13 1.15
C ILE A 153 -14.79 -6.61 1.48
N ALA A 154 -15.43 -7.11 2.52
CA ALA A 154 -15.35 -8.52 2.89
C ALA A 154 -15.87 -9.46 1.78
N LYS A 155 -16.96 -9.07 1.09
CA LYS A 155 -17.46 -9.80 -0.09
C LYS A 155 -16.39 -9.87 -1.18
N MET A 156 -15.72 -8.76 -1.49
CA MET A 156 -14.67 -8.72 -2.52
C MET A 156 -13.52 -9.66 -2.19
N TYR A 157 -13.10 -9.72 -0.92
CA TYR A 157 -12.10 -10.68 -0.49
C TYR A 157 -12.60 -12.13 -0.61
N ASN A 158 -13.77 -12.44 -0.02
CA ASN A 158 -14.32 -13.79 -0.01
C ASN A 158 -14.59 -14.35 -1.41
N GLU A 159 -14.85 -13.50 -2.39
CA GLU A 159 -15.09 -13.88 -3.79
C GLU A 159 -13.82 -13.78 -4.67
N GLY A 160 -12.63 -13.55 -4.06
CA GLY A 160 -11.36 -13.53 -4.76
C GLY A 160 -11.22 -12.36 -5.74
N CYS A 161 -11.56 -11.17 -5.29
CA CYS A 161 -11.31 -9.93 -6.03
C CYS A 161 -10.12 -9.17 -5.49
N ILE A 162 -9.76 -9.37 -4.21
CA ILE A 162 -8.64 -8.72 -3.52
C ILE A 162 -8.04 -9.67 -2.50
N ASP A 163 -6.76 -9.49 -2.16
CA ASP A 163 -6.03 -10.26 -1.13
C ASP A 163 -5.68 -9.39 0.09
N ALA A 164 -5.64 -8.08 -0.10
CA ALA A 164 -5.27 -7.11 0.91
C ALA A 164 -6.07 -5.80 0.76
N ILE A 165 -6.08 -5.01 1.82
CA ILE A 165 -6.61 -3.65 1.79
C ILE A 165 -5.64 -2.68 2.47
N LYS A 166 -5.41 -1.51 1.86
CA LYS A 166 -4.94 -0.30 2.53
C LYS A 166 -6.14 0.57 2.83
N GLU A 167 -6.52 0.67 4.12
CA GLU A 167 -7.66 1.45 4.57
C GLU A 167 -7.21 2.83 5.05
N ARG A 168 -7.68 3.91 4.37
CA ARG A 168 -7.26 5.30 4.62
C ARG A 168 -8.21 6.07 5.54
N GLN A 169 -9.24 5.44 6.08
CA GLN A 169 -10.09 6.08 7.07
C GLN A 169 -9.49 5.99 8.47
N ALA A 170 -9.60 7.07 9.25
CA ALA A 170 -9.16 7.13 10.64
C ALA A 170 -10.17 6.44 11.59
N ASP A 171 -10.66 5.26 11.20
CA ASP A 171 -11.61 4.47 11.99
C ASP A 171 -10.96 3.15 12.43
N VAL A 172 -10.54 3.11 13.68
CA VAL A 172 -9.90 1.93 14.29
C VAL A 172 -10.84 0.72 14.32
N PHE A 173 -12.16 0.94 14.51
CA PHE A 173 -13.15 -0.13 14.57
C PHE A 173 -13.36 -0.82 13.22
N ARG A 174 -13.07 -0.14 12.13
CA ARG A 174 -13.22 -0.68 10.79
C ARG A 174 -12.33 -1.89 10.54
N GLN A 175 -11.10 -1.88 11.02
CA GLN A 175 -10.20 -3.04 10.89
C GLN A 175 -10.71 -4.24 11.72
N GLN A 176 -11.25 -3.98 12.91
CA GLN A 176 -11.92 -5.00 13.70
C GLN A 176 -13.09 -5.64 12.95
N ASN A 177 -13.93 -4.80 12.36
CA ASN A 177 -15.09 -5.27 11.61
C ASN A 177 -14.68 -6.10 10.39
N LEU A 178 -13.70 -5.63 9.62
CA LEU A 178 -13.16 -6.38 8.48
C LEU A 178 -12.60 -7.74 8.93
N ARG A 179 -11.81 -7.80 10.02
CA ARG A 179 -11.30 -9.06 10.54
C ARG A 179 -12.40 -10.03 10.98
N ARG A 180 -13.52 -9.53 11.52
CA ARG A 180 -14.68 -10.37 11.90
C ARG A 180 -15.47 -10.90 10.71
N LEU A 181 -15.39 -10.26 9.55
CA LEU A 181 -16.11 -10.62 8.32
C LEU A 181 -15.25 -11.42 7.33
N THR A 182 -13.96 -11.55 7.61
CA THR A 182 -12.95 -12.25 6.80
C THR A 182 -12.16 -13.24 7.65
N ASP A 183 -11.09 -13.78 7.12
CA ASP A 183 -10.19 -14.66 7.86
C ASP A 183 -8.79 -14.03 8.05
N ASP A 184 -7.86 -14.79 8.64
CA ASP A 184 -6.50 -14.34 8.92
C ASP A 184 -5.62 -14.23 7.66
N ASN A 185 -6.07 -14.70 6.49
CA ASN A 185 -5.33 -14.56 5.23
C ASN A 185 -5.55 -13.19 4.58
N PHE A 186 -6.69 -12.53 4.85
CA PHE A 186 -6.92 -11.17 4.38
C PHE A 186 -5.95 -10.20 5.06
N ALA A 187 -5.06 -9.57 4.29
CA ALA A 187 -4.10 -8.62 4.83
C ALA A 187 -4.74 -7.23 5.01
N ILE A 188 -4.87 -6.78 6.25
CA ILE A 188 -5.46 -5.47 6.58
C ILE A 188 -4.35 -4.49 6.95
N PHE A 189 -4.15 -3.46 6.11
CA PHE A 189 -3.20 -2.38 6.36
C PHE A 189 -3.93 -1.11 6.76
N TYR A 190 -3.50 -0.53 7.87
CA TYR A 190 -3.88 0.82 8.24
C TYR A 190 -3.13 1.81 7.35
N GLY A 191 -3.84 2.71 6.71
CA GLY A 191 -3.28 3.63 5.71
C GLY A 191 -3.30 5.10 6.14
N TYR A 192 -3.18 5.37 7.44
CA TYR A 192 -3.20 6.72 8.01
C TYR A 192 -2.06 6.93 8.98
N ASP A 193 -1.62 8.19 9.17
CA ASP A 193 -0.48 8.53 10.01
C ASP A 193 -0.87 8.78 11.48
N VAL A 194 -2.16 8.93 11.79
CA VAL A 194 -2.69 9.21 13.13
C VAL A 194 -3.10 7.92 13.84
N CYS A 195 -2.86 7.82 15.14
CA CYS A 195 -3.24 6.68 15.98
C CYS A 195 -2.73 5.30 15.50
N PRO A 196 -1.45 5.16 15.08
CA PRO A 196 -0.95 3.87 14.61
C PRO A 196 -0.91 2.81 15.71
N VAL A 197 -0.61 3.16 16.95
CA VAL A 197 -0.48 2.18 18.05
C VAL A 197 -1.79 1.46 18.31
N GLU A 198 -2.90 2.17 18.32
CA GLU A 198 -4.23 1.63 18.57
C GLU A 198 -4.64 0.63 17.50
N THR A 199 -4.22 0.85 16.25
CA THR A 199 -4.52 -0.05 15.13
C THR A 199 -3.55 -1.20 15.02
N GLN A 200 -2.25 -0.98 15.22
CA GLN A 200 -1.22 -2.00 15.06
C GLN A 200 -1.19 -3.02 16.21
N SER A 201 -1.69 -2.65 17.38
CA SER A 201 -1.72 -3.53 18.54
C SER A 201 -2.71 -4.70 18.41
N THR A 202 -3.65 -4.64 17.45
CA THR A 202 -4.78 -5.57 17.40
C THR A 202 -5.03 -6.21 16.04
N TRP A 203 -5.77 -5.55 15.16
CA TRP A 203 -6.38 -6.18 13.98
C TRP A 203 -5.66 -5.94 12.66
N SER A 204 -4.78 -4.96 12.59
CA SER A 204 -3.99 -4.69 11.38
C SER A 204 -2.86 -5.69 11.21
N ASP A 205 -2.61 -6.13 9.98
CA ASP A 205 -1.44 -6.92 9.61
C ASP A 205 -0.24 -6.04 9.26
N GLY A 206 -0.51 -4.78 8.87
CA GLY A 206 0.53 -3.85 8.50
C GLY A 206 0.10 -2.39 8.61
N TRP A 207 1.06 -1.52 8.32
CA TRP A 207 0.89 -0.08 8.33
C TRP A 207 1.49 0.53 7.06
N VAL A 208 0.69 1.33 6.34
CA VAL A 208 1.19 2.15 5.23
C VAL A 208 1.22 3.59 5.68
N VAL A 209 2.41 4.17 5.85
CA VAL A 209 2.63 5.45 6.51
C VAL A 209 3.45 6.42 5.66
N GLY A 210 2.89 7.61 5.39
CA GLY A 210 3.53 8.64 4.55
C GLY A 210 4.72 9.31 5.22
N THR A 211 4.63 9.60 6.52
CA THR A 211 5.70 10.19 7.32
C THR A 211 6.97 9.34 7.39
N GLY A 212 6.88 8.06 7.01
CA GLY A 212 8.03 7.18 6.89
C GLY A 212 9.06 7.59 5.83
N ASN A 213 8.72 8.47 4.89
CA ASN A 213 9.71 9.07 3.98
C ASN A 213 10.70 9.98 4.70
N LEU A 214 10.31 10.58 5.83
CA LEU A 214 11.12 11.50 6.64
C LEU A 214 11.66 10.83 7.91
N PHE A 215 10.85 9.99 8.55
CA PHE A 215 11.11 9.39 9.86
C PHE A 215 10.94 7.85 9.82
N PRO A 216 11.67 7.12 8.95
CA PRO A 216 11.46 5.68 8.78
C PRO A 216 11.80 4.88 10.03
N LYS A 217 12.85 5.24 10.75
CA LYS A 217 13.29 4.56 11.97
C LYS A 217 12.28 4.70 13.11
N GLU A 218 11.74 5.89 13.30
CA GLU A 218 10.75 6.20 14.32
C GLU A 218 9.46 5.44 14.05
N ASN A 219 8.94 5.50 12.81
CA ASN A 219 7.74 4.77 12.41
C ASN A 219 7.94 3.25 12.53
N SER A 220 9.09 2.71 12.10
CA SER A 220 9.43 1.28 12.27
C SER A 220 9.49 0.87 13.73
N THR A 221 9.99 1.75 14.61
CA THR A 221 10.07 1.52 16.05
C THR A 221 8.65 1.45 16.65
N ILE A 222 7.79 2.42 16.34
CA ILE A 222 6.39 2.44 16.81
C ILE A 222 5.67 1.16 16.39
N TYR A 223 5.77 0.78 15.10
CA TYR A 223 5.16 -0.44 14.57
C TYR A 223 5.63 -1.69 15.32
N LYS A 224 6.94 -1.89 15.46
CA LYS A 224 7.54 -3.05 16.12
C LYS A 224 7.17 -3.14 17.60
N LEU A 225 7.16 -2.02 18.32
CA LEU A 225 6.75 -1.96 19.71
C LEU A 225 5.27 -2.32 19.88
N ALA A 226 4.39 -1.77 19.04
CA ALA A 226 2.96 -2.09 19.09
C ALA A 226 2.71 -3.57 18.79
N LYS A 227 3.35 -4.15 17.77
CA LYS A 227 3.25 -5.59 17.46
C LYS A 227 3.80 -6.51 18.55
N ALA A 228 4.80 -6.05 19.28
CA ALA A 228 5.35 -6.79 20.43
C ALA A 228 4.50 -6.65 21.71
N GLY A 229 3.38 -5.93 21.68
CA GLY A 229 2.52 -5.67 22.84
C GLY A 229 3.10 -4.67 23.85
N LYS A 230 4.17 -3.97 23.50
CA LYS A 230 4.83 -2.94 24.33
C LYS A 230 4.12 -1.59 24.19
N LEU A 231 2.81 -1.56 24.52
CA LEU A 231 1.93 -0.45 24.18
C LEU A 231 2.35 0.89 24.81
N LYS A 232 2.81 0.88 26.07
CA LYS A 232 3.26 2.13 26.74
C LYS A 232 4.49 2.74 26.05
N GLU A 233 5.43 1.90 25.65
CA GLU A 233 6.62 2.34 24.93
C GLU A 233 6.27 2.84 23.51
N ALA A 234 5.36 2.13 22.85
CA ALA A 234 4.87 2.52 21.52
C ALA A 234 4.12 3.86 21.55
N MET A 235 3.24 4.07 22.53
CA MET A 235 2.52 5.33 22.71
C MET A 235 3.48 6.50 22.99
N LYS A 236 4.49 6.28 23.83
CA LYS A 236 5.50 7.31 24.08
C LYS A 236 6.26 7.69 22.80
N ALA A 237 6.68 6.68 22.01
CA ALA A 237 7.36 6.92 20.74
C ALA A 237 6.44 7.64 19.71
N GLN A 238 5.15 7.32 19.70
CA GLN A 238 4.16 8.00 18.88
C GLN A 238 3.99 9.48 19.28
N GLU A 239 3.91 9.76 20.59
CA GLU A 239 3.85 11.14 21.11
C GLU A 239 5.08 11.96 20.68
N GLU A 240 6.28 11.40 20.85
CA GLU A 240 7.55 12.07 20.48
C GLU A 240 7.63 12.38 18.97
N LEU A 241 7.03 11.55 18.12
CA LEU A 241 7.00 11.78 16.67
C LEU A 241 5.96 12.82 16.24
N MET A 242 4.86 12.96 16.98
CA MET A 242 3.75 13.84 16.60
C MET A 242 3.96 15.31 17.00
N TRP A 243 4.97 15.63 17.77
CA TRP A 243 5.36 16.99 18.20
C TRP A 243 6.65 17.45 17.56
#